data_650d04ea04b0a0f9d6e3aff22b344813
#
_entry.id   650d04ea04b0a0f9d6e3aff22b344813
#
_cell.length_a   1.000
_cell.length_b   1.000
_cell.length_c   1.000
_cell.angle_alpha   90.00
_cell.angle_beta   90.00
_cell.angle_gamma   90.00
#
_symmetry.space_group_name_H-M   'P 1'
#
loop_
_entity.id
_entity.type
_entity.pdbx_description
1 polymer ?
#
loop_
_entity_poly.entity_id
_entity_poly.type
_entity_poly.pdbx_seq_one_letter_code
_entity_poly.pdbx_strand_id
1 'polypeptide(L)'
;MLNPDSAARHHSVGVAIPARNEARHIGAVLAGLGTAVEGLPLVALVVDDGSTDGTAEIARRQGARVVRHAINLGKGAAMKTGCEALIASGCDVLVVMDADGQHQPRDLPAMVRPILSGEARLVLARRRFGGRMPLTMGIGNRGLSTLFSIMFGASFSDTQCGFRAFTAETYRQLEWIANDYAVETEMLVRAARAHVPTREIDIETIYHDAYKGTTVADGVRIFANMIRWRAGI
;
A
#
# COMPACT_ATOMS: atom_id res chain seq x y z
N MET A 1 -10.79 -26.64 -0.11
CA MET A 1 -10.61 -26.74 1.35
C MET A 1 -9.18 -26.37 1.65
N LEU A 2 -8.95 -25.24 2.32
CA LEU A 2 -7.62 -24.85 2.79
C LEU A 2 -7.29 -25.75 3.98
N ASN A 3 -6.10 -26.32 4.00
CA ASN A 3 -5.62 -27.20 5.06
C ASN A 3 -5.45 -26.37 6.35
N PRO A 4 -6.18 -26.65 7.47
CA PRO A 4 -6.07 -25.87 8.69
C PRO A 4 -4.71 -25.97 9.39
N ASP A 5 -3.85 -26.92 9.02
CA ASP A 5 -2.52 -27.09 9.60
C ASP A 5 -1.41 -26.26 8.92
N SER A 6 -1.75 -25.49 7.89
CA SER A 6 -0.79 -24.59 7.22
C SER A 6 -0.87 -23.13 7.66
N ALA A 7 -1.36 -22.84 8.87
CA ALA A 7 -1.20 -21.50 9.44
C ALA A 7 0.30 -21.23 9.61
N ALA A 8 0.92 -20.67 8.59
CA ALA A 8 2.30 -20.23 8.62
C ALA A 8 2.45 -19.36 9.88
N ARG A 9 3.33 -19.75 10.82
CA ARG A 9 3.60 -18.94 12.01
C ARG A 9 4.29 -17.68 11.53
N HIS A 10 3.57 -16.58 11.49
CA HIS A 10 4.15 -15.28 11.18
C HIS A 10 4.95 -14.79 12.38
N HIS A 11 6.12 -14.21 12.14
CA HIS A 11 7.05 -13.81 13.19
C HIS A 11 7.08 -12.31 13.42
N SER A 12 6.85 -11.51 12.38
CA SER A 12 6.85 -10.04 12.48
C SER A 12 6.11 -9.37 11.33
N VAL A 13 5.62 -8.16 11.61
CA VAL A 13 4.95 -7.31 10.63
C VAL A 13 5.87 -6.15 10.27
N GLY A 14 6.16 -5.99 9.00
CA GLY A 14 6.89 -4.85 8.46
C GLY A 14 5.94 -3.82 7.82
N VAL A 15 6.06 -2.54 8.19
CA VAL A 15 5.31 -1.45 7.58
C VAL A 15 6.25 -0.62 6.72
N ALA A 16 6.10 -0.70 5.40
CA ALA A 16 6.82 0.11 4.42
C ALA A 16 6.06 1.41 4.18
N ILE A 17 6.72 2.54 4.40
CA ILE A 17 6.14 3.88 4.29
C ILE A 17 6.93 4.66 3.25
N PRO A 18 6.51 4.66 1.97
CA PRO A 18 7.10 5.54 0.97
C PRO A 18 6.78 6.99 1.33
N ALA A 19 7.80 7.84 1.37
CA ALA A 19 7.67 9.23 1.77
C ALA A 19 8.47 10.16 0.87
N ARG A 20 7.84 11.25 0.43
CA ARG A 20 8.53 12.32 -0.28
C ARG A 20 7.96 13.68 0.09
N ASN A 21 8.76 14.50 0.77
CA ASN A 21 8.35 15.82 1.27
C ASN A 21 7.09 15.72 2.16
N GLU A 22 7.17 14.84 3.17
CA GLU A 22 6.10 14.58 4.14
C GLU A 22 6.51 14.95 5.59
N ALA A 23 7.42 15.90 5.75
CA ALA A 23 7.88 16.37 7.06
C ALA A 23 6.74 16.81 7.99
N ARG A 24 5.61 17.26 7.43
CA ARG A 24 4.42 17.68 8.19
C ARG A 24 3.65 16.52 8.80
N HIS A 25 3.66 15.35 8.18
CA HIS A 25 2.76 14.24 8.52
C HIS A 25 3.49 13.03 9.10
N ILE A 26 4.72 12.74 8.61
CA ILE A 26 5.44 11.50 8.92
C ILE A 26 5.61 11.26 10.42
N GLY A 27 5.82 12.33 11.20
CA GLY A 27 5.97 12.21 12.65
C GLY A 27 4.71 11.68 13.34
N ALA A 28 3.53 12.19 12.97
CA ALA A 28 2.24 11.75 13.50
C ALA A 28 1.89 10.33 13.04
N VAL A 29 2.17 9.99 11.78
CA VAL A 29 1.98 8.65 11.22
C VAL A 29 2.77 7.62 12.02
N LEU A 30 4.06 7.86 12.26
CA LEU A 30 4.93 6.96 12.99
C LEU A 30 4.57 6.85 14.48
N ALA A 31 4.20 7.96 15.12
CA ALA A 31 3.76 7.95 16.52
C ALA A 31 2.50 7.09 16.75
N GLY A 32 1.66 6.94 15.72
CA GLY A 32 0.46 6.11 15.77
C GLY A 32 0.69 4.61 15.58
N LEU A 33 1.86 4.17 15.08
CA LEU A 33 2.09 2.77 14.73
C LEU A 33 2.42 1.87 15.91
N GLY A 34 2.87 2.28 17.02
CA GLY A 34 3.29 1.39 18.10
C GLY A 34 4.45 0.44 17.71
N THR A 35 4.77 -0.50 18.59
CA THR A 35 5.87 -1.47 18.43
C THR A 35 5.39 -2.90 18.16
N ALA A 36 4.09 -3.15 18.22
CA ALA A 36 3.48 -4.46 17.98
C ALA A 36 2.07 -4.32 17.38
N VAL A 37 1.64 -5.32 16.62
CA VAL A 37 0.29 -5.46 16.09
C VAL A 37 -0.14 -6.92 16.16
N GLU A 38 -1.37 -7.18 16.66
CA GLU A 38 -1.92 -8.54 16.85
C GLU A 38 -0.95 -9.50 17.56
N GLY A 39 -0.19 -8.99 18.54
CA GLY A 39 0.78 -9.75 19.32
C GLY A 39 2.12 -10.00 18.63
N LEU A 40 2.31 -9.53 17.41
CA LEU A 40 3.56 -9.65 16.67
C LEU A 40 4.39 -8.36 16.71
N PRO A 41 5.73 -8.46 16.76
CA PRO A 41 6.61 -7.31 16.63
C PRO A 41 6.33 -6.53 15.34
N LEU A 42 6.33 -5.20 15.42
CA LEU A 42 6.15 -4.30 14.29
C LEU A 42 7.45 -3.55 13.98
N VAL A 43 7.85 -3.57 12.72
CA VAL A 43 9.01 -2.85 12.19
C VAL A 43 8.53 -1.77 11.23
N ALA A 44 8.65 -0.51 11.61
CA ALA A 44 8.38 0.62 10.72
C ALA A 44 9.64 0.98 9.92
N LEU A 45 9.50 1.02 8.59
CA LEU A 45 10.56 1.41 7.66
C LEU A 45 10.04 2.50 6.74
N VAL A 46 10.64 3.69 6.83
CA VAL A 46 10.39 4.81 5.92
C VAL A 46 11.37 4.74 4.76
N VAL A 47 10.86 4.80 3.55
CA VAL A 47 11.69 4.99 2.34
C VAL A 47 11.54 6.45 1.90
N ASP A 48 12.54 7.24 2.22
CA ASP A 48 12.61 8.66 1.81
C ASP A 48 13.05 8.76 0.35
N ASP A 49 12.11 9.03 -0.53
CA ASP A 49 12.31 9.08 -1.98
C ASP A 49 12.84 10.45 -2.45
N GLY A 50 14.01 10.83 -1.91
CA GLY A 50 14.71 12.07 -2.26
C GLY A 50 14.02 13.33 -1.74
N SER A 51 13.55 13.33 -0.50
CA SER A 51 12.97 14.52 0.14
C SER A 51 14.00 15.63 0.36
N THR A 52 13.50 16.87 0.38
CA THR A 52 14.27 18.10 0.63
C THR A 52 13.82 18.86 1.87
N ASP A 53 12.85 18.33 2.63
CA ASP A 53 12.14 19.03 3.71
C ASP A 53 12.38 18.47 5.13
N GLY A 54 13.36 17.60 5.31
CA GLY A 54 13.65 17.01 6.63
C GLY A 54 12.81 15.78 6.98
N THR A 55 12.06 15.20 6.03
CA THR A 55 11.25 13.98 6.23
C THR A 55 12.05 12.84 6.88
N ALA A 56 13.24 12.52 6.35
CA ALA A 56 14.09 11.43 6.85
C ALA A 56 14.55 11.66 8.30
N GLU A 57 14.91 12.88 8.64
CA GLU A 57 15.38 13.27 9.98
C GLU A 57 14.27 13.15 11.02
N ILE A 58 13.05 13.53 10.64
CA ILE A 58 11.87 13.37 11.51
C ILE A 58 11.57 11.89 11.72
N ALA A 59 11.60 11.10 10.65
CA ALA A 59 11.35 9.67 10.73
C ALA A 59 12.34 8.95 11.67
N ARG A 60 13.64 9.26 11.56
CA ARG A 60 14.67 8.70 12.47
C ARG A 60 14.45 9.09 13.92
N ARG A 61 14.05 10.33 14.18
CA ARG A 61 13.75 10.81 15.57
C ARG A 61 12.55 10.09 16.17
N GLN A 62 11.62 9.61 15.36
CA GLN A 62 10.49 8.78 15.81
C GLN A 62 10.85 7.29 15.94
N GLY A 63 12.11 6.90 15.78
CA GLY A 63 12.57 5.52 15.93
C GLY A 63 12.34 4.63 14.72
N ALA A 64 11.87 5.15 13.60
CA ALA A 64 11.71 4.37 12.37
C ALA A 64 13.07 4.06 11.73
N ARG A 65 13.19 2.88 11.11
CA ARG A 65 14.26 2.63 10.17
C ARG A 65 14.05 3.51 8.92
N VAL A 66 15.14 4.02 8.33
CA VAL A 66 15.06 4.90 7.17
C VAL A 66 16.04 4.45 6.11
N VAL A 67 15.51 4.14 4.92
CA VAL A 67 16.28 4.03 3.68
C VAL A 67 16.04 5.31 2.88
N ARG A 68 17.09 5.87 2.27
CA ARG A 68 16.97 7.09 1.50
C ARG A 68 17.47 6.89 0.08
N HIS A 69 16.66 7.25 -0.89
CA HIS A 69 17.07 7.38 -2.29
C HIS A 69 17.82 8.70 -2.50
N ALA A 70 18.89 8.68 -3.29
CA ALA A 70 19.65 9.88 -3.60
C ALA A 70 18.83 10.89 -4.43
N ILE A 71 17.91 10.39 -5.25
CA ILE A 71 16.98 11.15 -6.10
C ILE A 71 15.59 10.54 -5.99
N ASN A 72 14.57 11.26 -6.47
CA ASN A 72 13.21 10.71 -6.59
C ASN A 72 13.18 9.60 -7.67
N LEU A 73 12.87 8.39 -7.25
CA LEU A 73 12.69 7.22 -8.12
C LEU A 73 11.22 6.87 -8.33
N GLY A 74 10.31 7.49 -7.57
CA GLY A 74 8.87 7.31 -7.64
C GLY A 74 8.30 6.37 -6.56
N LYS A 75 7.00 6.49 -6.33
CA LYS A 75 6.29 5.78 -5.26
C LYS A 75 6.46 4.26 -5.36
N GLY A 76 6.30 3.69 -6.56
CA GLY A 76 6.43 2.26 -6.77
C GLY A 76 7.84 1.74 -6.46
N ALA A 77 8.89 2.50 -6.83
CA ALA A 77 10.27 2.16 -6.49
C ALA A 77 10.51 2.22 -4.98
N ALA A 78 9.99 3.25 -4.30
CA ALA A 78 10.11 3.38 -2.85
C ALA A 78 9.37 2.24 -2.12
N MET A 79 8.17 1.86 -2.58
CA MET A 79 7.44 0.69 -2.06
C MET A 79 8.26 -0.60 -2.22
N LYS A 80 8.86 -0.82 -3.40
CA LYS A 80 9.70 -1.99 -3.67
C LYS A 80 10.89 -2.05 -2.73
N THR A 81 11.65 -0.96 -2.64
CA THR A 81 12.79 -0.84 -1.71
C THR A 81 12.38 -1.16 -0.26
N GLY A 82 11.23 -0.64 0.18
CA GLY A 82 10.71 -0.87 1.52
C GLY A 82 10.36 -2.34 1.78
N CYS A 83 9.62 -2.96 0.86
CA CYS A 83 9.23 -4.37 0.96
C CYS A 83 10.46 -5.29 0.97
N GLU A 84 11.40 -5.09 0.05
CA GLU A 84 12.62 -5.90 -0.03
C GLU A 84 13.49 -5.78 1.22
N ALA A 85 13.67 -4.56 1.75
CA ALA A 85 14.42 -4.33 2.98
C ALA A 85 13.76 -4.98 4.21
N LEU A 86 12.43 -4.94 4.30
CA LEU A 86 11.67 -5.59 5.37
C LEU A 86 11.75 -7.11 5.28
N ILE A 87 11.63 -7.70 4.09
CA ILE A 87 11.81 -9.14 3.85
C ILE A 87 13.23 -9.56 4.25
N ALA A 88 14.25 -8.82 3.82
CA ALA A 88 15.64 -9.08 4.20
C ALA A 88 15.90 -8.97 5.72
N SER A 89 15.05 -8.20 6.42
CA SER A 89 15.08 -8.08 7.90
C SER A 89 14.28 -9.17 8.61
N GLY A 90 13.69 -10.14 7.88
CA GLY A 90 12.92 -11.25 8.43
C GLY A 90 11.45 -10.99 8.64
N CYS A 91 10.89 -9.89 8.10
CA CYS A 91 9.45 -9.66 8.14
C CYS A 91 8.74 -10.56 7.12
N ASP A 92 7.71 -11.26 7.55
CA ASP A 92 6.93 -12.19 6.72
C ASP A 92 5.51 -11.68 6.42
N VAL A 93 5.01 -10.71 7.17
CA VAL A 93 3.83 -9.92 6.82
C VAL A 93 4.26 -8.49 6.50
N LEU A 94 3.87 -8.01 5.34
CA LEU A 94 4.20 -6.68 4.84
C LEU A 94 2.95 -5.83 4.78
N VAL A 95 3.09 -4.59 5.19
CA VAL A 95 2.07 -3.56 5.03
C VAL A 95 2.70 -2.39 4.30
N VAL A 96 2.03 -1.86 3.30
CA VAL A 96 2.37 -0.59 2.67
C VAL A 96 1.35 0.45 3.12
N MET A 97 1.82 1.61 3.57
CA MET A 97 0.98 2.71 4.03
C MET A 97 1.59 4.05 3.62
N ASP A 98 0.76 4.99 3.13
CA ASP A 98 1.23 6.29 2.70
C ASP A 98 1.66 7.18 3.90
N ALA A 99 2.61 8.08 3.67
CA ALA A 99 3.20 8.95 4.68
C ALA A 99 2.41 10.25 4.93
N ASP A 100 1.35 10.52 4.16
CA ASP A 100 0.61 11.79 4.12
C ASP A 100 -0.44 11.95 5.25
N GLY A 101 -0.57 10.92 6.10
CA GLY A 101 -1.51 10.92 7.22
C GLY A 101 -2.98 10.69 6.83
N GLN A 102 -3.27 10.35 5.58
CA GLN A 102 -4.64 10.01 5.17
C GLN A 102 -5.08 8.64 5.71
N HIS A 103 -4.16 7.71 5.84
CA HIS A 103 -4.40 6.40 6.43
C HIS A 103 -4.18 6.44 7.95
N GLN A 104 -5.09 5.81 8.69
CA GLN A 104 -5.01 5.77 10.15
C GLN A 104 -4.23 4.54 10.63
N PRO A 105 -3.15 4.69 11.40
CA PRO A 105 -2.42 3.56 11.99
C PRO A 105 -3.30 2.62 12.82
N ARG A 106 -4.39 3.11 13.40
CA ARG A 106 -5.37 2.30 14.16
C ARG A 106 -6.07 1.24 13.30
N ASP A 107 -6.10 1.39 11.97
CA ASP A 107 -6.70 0.42 11.06
C ASP A 107 -5.75 -0.77 10.76
N LEU A 108 -4.47 -0.65 11.16
CA LEU A 108 -3.45 -1.69 10.92
C LEU A 108 -3.85 -3.09 11.42
N PRO A 109 -4.42 -3.27 12.63
CA PRO A 109 -4.89 -4.58 13.07
C PRO A 109 -5.92 -5.20 12.13
N ALA A 110 -6.87 -4.42 11.62
CA ALA A 110 -7.88 -4.90 10.69
C ALA A 110 -7.28 -5.34 9.35
N MET A 111 -6.20 -4.67 8.90
CA MET A 111 -5.47 -5.03 7.68
C MET A 111 -4.67 -6.32 7.83
N VAL A 112 -4.13 -6.60 9.01
CA VAL A 112 -3.22 -7.73 9.25
C VAL A 112 -3.98 -9.01 9.62
N ARG A 113 -5.08 -8.92 10.36
CA ARG A 113 -5.87 -10.09 10.82
C ARG A 113 -6.21 -11.11 9.74
N PRO A 114 -6.74 -10.73 8.55
CA PRO A 114 -7.09 -11.72 7.52
C PRO A 114 -5.85 -12.47 6.97
N ILE A 115 -4.65 -11.84 7.02
CA ILE A 115 -3.39 -12.51 6.67
C ILE A 115 -3.04 -13.54 7.75
N LEU A 116 -3.09 -13.14 9.02
CA LEU A 116 -2.71 -14.01 10.15
C LEU A 116 -3.65 -15.20 10.32
N SER A 117 -4.94 -15.03 10.02
CA SER A 117 -5.93 -16.11 10.05
C SER A 117 -5.89 -17.03 8.83
N GLY A 118 -5.10 -16.68 7.79
CA GLY A 118 -5.06 -17.41 6.51
C GLY A 118 -6.31 -17.20 5.65
N GLU A 119 -7.21 -16.27 6.01
CA GLU A 119 -8.42 -15.93 5.23
C GLU A 119 -8.03 -15.26 3.89
N ALA A 120 -6.98 -14.47 3.87
CA ALA A 120 -6.49 -13.77 2.69
C ALA A 120 -4.97 -13.78 2.62
N ARG A 121 -4.43 -13.62 1.40
CA ARG A 121 -3.00 -13.44 1.14
C ARG A 121 -2.67 -12.01 0.69
N LEU A 122 -3.71 -11.24 0.32
CA LEU A 122 -3.66 -9.83 0.02
C LEU A 122 -4.87 -9.16 0.67
N VAL A 123 -4.64 -8.10 1.42
CA VAL A 123 -5.68 -7.26 2.01
C VAL A 123 -5.57 -5.86 1.45
N LEU A 124 -6.69 -5.34 0.97
CA LEU A 124 -6.80 -4.02 0.37
C LEU A 124 -7.66 -3.15 1.29
N ALA A 125 -7.18 -1.98 1.63
CA ALA A 125 -8.03 -0.99 2.24
C ALA A 125 -8.96 -0.38 1.19
N ARG A 126 -10.23 -0.19 1.58
CA ARG A 126 -11.25 0.46 0.77
C ARG A 126 -11.71 1.74 1.48
N ARG A 127 -11.53 2.86 0.82
CA ARG A 127 -12.01 4.14 1.32
C ARG A 127 -13.53 4.19 1.23
N ARG A 128 -14.21 4.53 2.32
CA ARG A 128 -15.65 4.74 2.29
C ARG A 128 -15.96 5.97 1.45
N PHE A 129 -16.75 5.77 0.38
CA PHE A 129 -17.27 6.86 -0.43
C PHE A 129 -18.38 7.59 0.37
N GLY A 130 -18.09 8.82 0.79
CA GLY A 130 -19.03 9.62 1.57
C GLY A 130 -18.27 10.68 2.41
N GLY A 131 -18.95 11.72 2.84
CA GLY A 131 -18.37 12.75 3.67
C GLY A 131 -17.49 13.75 2.91
N ARG A 132 -16.18 13.77 3.21
CA ARG A 132 -15.25 14.80 2.70
C ARG A 132 -14.49 14.44 1.41
N MET A 133 -14.78 13.29 0.78
CA MET A 133 -14.10 12.94 -0.49
C MET A 133 -14.58 13.88 -1.63
N PRO A 134 -13.66 14.50 -2.38
CA PRO A 134 -14.02 15.27 -3.56
C PRO A 134 -14.76 14.40 -4.58
N LEU A 135 -15.91 14.89 -5.11
CA LEU A 135 -16.76 14.15 -6.04
C LEU A 135 -16.00 13.70 -7.30
N THR A 136 -15.14 14.56 -7.84
CA THR A 136 -14.31 14.24 -9.02
C THR A 136 -13.39 13.05 -8.79
N MET A 137 -12.85 12.92 -7.59
CA MET A 137 -11.98 11.83 -7.18
C MET A 137 -12.78 10.52 -7.04
N GLY A 138 -13.96 10.59 -6.42
CA GLY A 138 -14.84 9.43 -6.27
C GLY A 138 -15.28 8.88 -7.63
N ILE A 139 -15.67 9.76 -8.57
CA ILE A 139 -16.07 9.38 -9.93
C ILE A 139 -14.87 8.77 -10.69
N GLY A 140 -13.70 9.41 -10.63
CA GLY A 140 -12.49 8.91 -11.31
C GLY A 140 -12.06 7.53 -10.81
N ASN A 141 -12.03 7.35 -9.50
CA ASN A 141 -11.66 6.06 -8.90
C ASN A 141 -12.70 4.97 -9.24
N ARG A 142 -13.99 5.28 -9.17
CA ARG A 142 -15.05 4.33 -9.54
C ARG A 142 -14.98 3.96 -11.03
N GLY A 143 -14.66 4.93 -11.91
CA GLY A 143 -14.43 4.68 -13.33
C GLY A 143 -13.27 3.72 -13.57
N LEU A 144 -12.11 3.95 -12.93
CA LEU A 144 -10.94 3.07 -13.03
C LEU A 144 -11.24 1.67 -12.48
N SER A 145 -11.94 1.56 -11.34
CA SER A 145 -12.31 0.25 -10.76
C SER A 145 -13.27 -0.54 -11.67
N THR A 146 -14.23 0.15 -12.30
CA THR A 146 -15.16 -0.48 -13.26
C THR A 146 -14.41 -0.96 -14.51
N LEU A 147 -13.54 -0.13 -15.08
CA LEU A 147 -12.71 -0.50 -16.21
C LEU A 147 -11.80 -1.69 -15.88
N PHE A 148 -11.20 -1.67 -14.69
CA PHE A 148 -10.39 -2.78 -14.20
C PHE A 148 -11.21 -4.09 -14.19
N SER A 149 -12.42 -4.06 -13.64
CA SER A 149 -13.29 -5.24 -13.58
C SER A 149 -13.62 -5.80 -14.97
N ILE A 150 -13.94 -4.93 -15.92
CA ILE A 150 -14.23 -5.32 -17.30
C ILE A 150 -12.98 -5.95 -17.99
N MET A 151 -11.82 -5.35 -17.76
CA MET A 151 -10.59 -5.75 -18.45
C MET A 151 -9.95 -7.01 -17.86
N PHE A 152 -10.01 -7.21 -16.56
CA PHE A 152 -9.27 -8.28 -15.87
C PHE A 152 -10.15 -9.35 -15.21
N GLY A 153 -11.49 -9.19 -15.26
CA GLY A 153 -12.43 -10.17 -14.71
C GLY A 153 -12.45 -10.29 -13.19
N ALA A 154 -11.79 -9.34 -12.50
CA ALA A 154 -11.77 -9.26 -11.04
C ALA A 154 -12.33 -7.90 -10.59
N SER A 155 -13.11 -7.89 -9.50
CA SER A 155 -13.76 -6.67 -9.01
C SER A 155 -13.11 -6.22 -7.71
N PHE A 156 -12.62 -4.98 -7.71
CA PHE A 156 -12.11 -4.29 -6.53
C PHE A 156 -12.80 -2.94 -6.40
N SER A 157 -13.26 -2.63 -5.18
CA SER A 157 -14.05 -1.42 -4.93
C SER A 157 -13.21 -0.14 -4.97
N ASP A 158 -11.91 -0.22 -4.56
CA ASP A 158 -10.97 0.90 -4.58
C ASP A 158 -9.60 0.42 -5.07
N THR A 159 -9.34 0.61 -6.37
CA THR A 159 -8.08 0.20 -7.00
C THR A 159 -6.90 1.13 -6.71
N GLN A 160 -7.17 2.33 -6.17
CA GLN A 160 -6.18 3.40 -6.00
C GLN A 160 -5.75 3.61 -4.54
N CYS A 161 -6.27 2.84 -3.59
CA CYS A 161 -5.85 2.93 -2.19
C CYS A 161 -4.47 2.30 -2.00
N GLY A 162 -3.53 3.07 -1.45
CA GLY A 162 -2.15 2.62 -1.20
C GLY A 162 -1.99 1.79 0.08
N PHE A 163 -3.00 1.72 0.95
CA PHE A 163 -2.91 0.96 2.18
C PHE A 163 -3.25 -0.52 1.91
N ARG A 164 -2.24 -1.38 1.96
CA ARG A 164 -2.32 -2.80 1.60
C ARG A 164 -1.50 -3.65 2.54
N ALA A 165 -1.96 -4.89 2.78
CA ALA A 165 -1.20 -5.89 3.52
C ALA A 165 -1.11 -7.18 2.72
N PHE A 166 0.03 -7.87 2.78
CA PHE A 166 0.29 -9.13 2.09
C PHE A 166 1.45 -9.88 2.74
N THR A 167 1.57 -11.17 2.46
CA THR A 167 2.71 -11.96 2.93
C THR A 167 3.96 -11.69 2.07
N ALA A 168 5.16 -11.94 2.60
CA ALA A 168 6.40 -11.89 1.83
C ALA A 168 6.39 -12.88 0.64
N GLU A 169 5.69 -14.01 0.77
CA GLU A 169 5.48 -14.95 -0.33
C GLU A 169 4.61 -14.35 -1.43
N THR A 170 3.50 -13.70 -1.02
CA THR A 170 2.60 -13.01 -1.97
C THR A 170 3.31 -11.86 -2.67
N TYR A 171 4.19 -11.12 -1.96
CA TYR A 171 5.00 -10.06 -2.58
C TYR A 171 5.71 -10.55 -3.84
N ARG A 172 6.33 -11.74 -3.82
CA ARG A 172 7.03 -12.32 -4.99
C ARG A 172 6.10 -12.56 -6.18
N GLN A 173 4.81 -12.81 -5.93
CA GLN A 173 3.79 -12.95 -6.99
C GLN A 173 3.30 -11.60 -7.51
N LEU A 174 3.34 -10.57 -6.65
CA LEU A 174 2.89 -9.21 -6.96
C LEU A 174 4.01 -8.30 -7.46
N GLU A 175 5.26 -8.75 -7.47
CA GLU A 175 6.44 -7.94 -7.79
C GLU A 175 6.25 -7.07 -9.02
N TRP A 176 6.01 -5.77 -8.78
CA TRP A 176 5.63 -4.79 -9.79
C TRP A 176 6.84 -4.14 -10.46
N ILE A 177 6.62 -3.54 -11.63
CA ILE A 177 7.63 -2.85 -12.42
C ILE A 177 7.38 -1.33 -12.40
N ALA A 178 6.12 -0.91 -12.25
CA ALA A 178 5.76 0.50 -12.23
C ALA A 178 6.46 1.24 -11.07
N ASN A 179 7.09 2.35 -11.39
CA ASN A 179 7.77 3.19 -10.41
C ASN A 179 6.89 4.34 -9.90
N ASP A 180 5.76 4.62 -10.56
CA ASP A 180 4.84 5.72 -10.27
C ASP A 180 3.54 5.25 -9.59
N TYR A 181 2.49 6.06 -9.65
CA TYR A 181 1.16 5.77 -9.10
C TYR A 181 0.40 4.64 -9.84
N ALA A 182 0.95 4.08 -10.91
CA ALA A 182 0.36 2.91 -11.54
C ALA A 182 0.62 1.62 -10.75
N VAL A 183 1.51 1.66 -9.77
CA VAL A 183 1.88 0.50 -8.93
C VAL A 183 0.66 -0.13 -8.26
N GLU A 184 -0.26 0.67 -7.72
CA GLU A 184 -1.47 0.17 -7.07
C GLU A 184 -2.31 -0.68 -8.03
N THR A 185 -2.47 -0.22 -9.25
CA THR A 185 -3.23 -0.96 -10.28
C THR A 185 -2.45 -2.17 -10.79
N GLU A 186 -1.13 -2.06 -11.00
CA GLU A 186 -0.31 -3.20 -11.43
C GLU A 186 -0.35 -4.35 -10.43
N MET A 187 -0.23 -4.07 -9.12
CA MET A 187 -0.37 -5.09 -8.08
C MET A 187 -1.69 -5.85 -8.21
N LEU A 188 -2.80 -5.16 -8.48
CA LEU A 188 -4.11 -5.78 -8.64
C LEU A 188 -4.22 -6.61 -9.92
N VAL A 189 -3.61 -6.17 -11.01
CA VAL A 189 -3.52 -6.97 -12.25
C VAL A 189 -2.79 -8.28 -12.00
N ARG A 190 -1.65 -8.21 -11.30
CA ARG A 190 -0.86 -9.40 -10.94
C ARG A 190 -1.61 -10.31 -9.97
N ALA A 191 -2.27 -9.73 -8.95
CA ALA A 191 -3.09 -10.47 -8.00
C ALA A 191 -4.25 -11.20 -8.69
N ALA A 192 -4.96 -10.52 -9.62
CA ALA A 192 -6.06 -11.10 -10.38
C ALA A 192 -5.58 -12.27 -11.26
N ARG A 193 -4.45 -12.11 -11.97
CA ARG A 193 -3.85 -13.14 -12.81
C ARG A 193 -3.36 -14.36 -12.02
N ALA A 194 -2.82 -14.13 -10.85
CA ALA A 194 -2.34 -15.17 -9.94
C ALA A 194 -3.45 -15.77 -9.06
N HIS A 195 -4.69 -15.31 -9.20
CA HIS A 195 -5.84 -15.70 -8.35
C HIS A 195 -5.52 -15.62 -6.85
N VAL A 196 -4.82 -14.55 -6.43
CA VAL A 196 -4.43 -14.34 -5.03
C VAL A 196 -5.69 -14.15 -4.18
N PRO A 197 -5.91 -14.95 -3.11
CA PRO A 197 -7.01 -14.74 -2.18
C PRO A 197 -6.95 -13.34 -1.58
N THR A 198 -7.95 -12.51 -1.89
CA THR A 198 -7.95 -11.09 -1.55
C THR A 198 -9.16 -10.73 -0.69
N ARG A 199 -8.94 -9.87 0.33
CA ARG A 199 -9.98 -9.28 1.17
C ARG A 199 -9.95 -7.77 1.08
N GLU A 200 -11.12 -7.12 1.03
CA GLU A 200 -11.25 -5.68 1.17
C GLU A 200 -11.71 -5.31 2.58
N ILE A 201 -11.08 -4.30 3.18
CA ILE A 201 -11.38 -3.78 4.52
C ILE A 201 -11.76 -2.30 4.40
N ASP A 202 -12.93 -1.94 4.93
CA ASP A 202 -13.36 -0.54 4.99
C ASP A 202 -12.52 0.23 5.99
N ILE A 203 -11.94 1.33 5.55
CA ILE A 203 -11.20 2.26 6.39
C ILE A 203 -11.78 3.67 6.36
N GLU A 204 -11.54 4.42 7.42
CA GLU A 204 -11.74 5.87 7.41
C GLU A 204 -10.50 6.57 6.83
N THR A 205 -10.73 7.50 5.92
CA THR A 205 -9.65 8.31 5.33
C THR A 205 -9.78 9.75 5.78
N ILE A 206 -8.69 10.33 6.26
CA ILE A 206 -8.61 11.75 6.57
C ILE A 206 -8.18 12.48 5.31
N TYR A 207 -9.02 13.40 4.84
CA TYR A 207 -8.68 14.28 3.73
C TYR A 207 -8.17 15.60 4.29
N HIS A 208 -6.89 15.90 4.05
CA HIS A 208 -6.28 17.19 4.37
C HIS A 208 -6.58 18.19 3.25
N ASP A 209 -6.66 19.49 3.58
CA ASP A 209 -7.05 20.56 2.63
C ASP A 209 -6.13 20.69 1.41
N ALA A 210 -4.87 20.30 1.55
CA ALA A 210 -3.93 20.25 0.42
C ALA A 210 -3.88 18.83 -0.16
N TYR A 211 -4.75 18.55 -1.13
CA TYR A 211 -4.83 17.25 -1.77
C TYR A 211 -3.56 16.93 -2.58
N LYS A 212 -2.83 15.91 -2.13
CA LYS A 212 -1.78 15.22 -2.87
C LYS A 212 -2.31 13.84 -3.27
N GLY A 213 -2.78 13.66 -4.48
CA GLY A 213 -3.31 12.37 -4.92
C GLY A 213 -3.18 12.20 -6.43
N THR A 214 -3.71 11.11 -6.95
CA THR A 214 -3.70 10.79 -8.37
C THR A 214 -4.35 11.92 -9.17
N THR A 215 -3.59 12.53 -10.08
CA THR A 215 -4.08 13.57 -10.98
C THR A 215 -4.84 12.96 -12.16
N VAL A 216 -5.55 13.79 -12.95
CA VAL A 216 -6.18 13.33 -14.20
C VAL A 216 -5.13 12.75 -15.16
N ALA A 217 -3.94 13.34 -15.23
CA ALA A 217 -2.84 12.84 -16.05
C ALA A 217 -2.38 11.44 -15.59
N ASP A 218 -2.32 11.21 -14.28
CA ASP A 218 -2.00 9.89 -13.72
C ASP A 218 -3.11 8.90 -14.08
N GLY A 219 -4.38 9.29 -13.99
CA GLY A 219 -5.52 8.45 -14.40
C GLY A 219 -5.44 8.00 -15.87
N VAL A 220 -5.08 8.91 -16.78
CA VAL A 220 -4.86 8.58 -18.20
C VAL A 220 -3.68 7.61 -18.36
N ARG A 221 -2.59 7.82 -17.63
CA ARG A 221 -1.42 6.93 -17.66
C ARG A 221 -1.76 5.54 -17.12
N ILE A 222 -2.49 5.47 -16.00
CA ILE A 222 -2.96 4.20 -15.43
C ILE A 222 -3.83 3.44 -16.45
N PHE A 223 -4.77 4.13 -17.11
CA PHE A 223 -5.59 3.53 -18.15
C PHE A 223 -4.76 3.00 -19.32
N ALA A 224 -3.80 3.77 -19.83
CA ALA A 224 -2.89 3.32 -20.89
C ALA A 224 -2.09 2.07 -20.47
N ASN A 225 -1.59 2.04 -19.22
CA ASN A 225 -0.91 0.87 -18.68
C ASN A 225 -1.84 -0.35 -18.56
N MET A 226 -3.11 -0.16 -18.15
CA MET A 226 -4.09 -1.25 -18.12
C MET A 226 -4.28 -1.90 -19.49
N ILE A 227 -4.34 -1.10 -20.57
CA ILE A 227 -4.42 -1.63 -21.95
C ILE A 227 -3.18 -2.45 -22.27
N ARG A 228 -1.97 -1.93 -21.97
CA ARG A 228 -0.71 -2.65 -22.19
C ARG A 228 -0.68 -3.96 -21.44
N TRP A 229 -0.98 -3.92 -20.13
CA TRP A 229 -1.04 -5.13 -19.31
C TRP A 229 -2.08 -6.12 -19.84
N ARG A 230 -3.25 -5.66 -20.29
CA ARG A 230 -4.25 -6.57 -20.90
C ARG A 230 -3.73 -7.27 -22.15
N ALA A 231 -2.93 -6.57 -22.95
CA ALA A 231 -2.27 -7.12 -24.17
C ALA A 231 -1.05 -8.01 -23.84
N GLY A 232 -0.62 -8.13 -22.57
CA GLY A 232 0.53 -8.93 -22.19
C GLY A 232 1.89 -8.23 -22.35
N ILE A 233 1.87 -6.88 -22.53
CA ILE A 233 3.04 -6.03 -22.78
C ILE A 233 3.41 -5.27 -21.49
#